data_53b8d04f0507105925b6f67ccdb49a0d
#
_entry.id   53b8d04f0507105925b6f67ccdb49a0d
#
_cell.length_a   1.000
_cell.length_b   1.000
_cell.length_c   1.000
_cell.angle_alpha   90.00
_cell.angle_beta   90.00
_cell.angle_gamma   90.00
#
_symmetry.space_group_name_H-M   'P 1'
#
loop_
_entity.id
_entity.type
_entity.pdbx_description
1 polymer ?
#
loop_
_entity_poly.entity_id
_entity_poly.type
_entity_poly.pdbx_seq_one_letter_code
_entity_poly.pdbx_strand_id
1 'polypeptide(L)'
;MTKKRTKEELFIEIRTAIDEIRAGLPDSINAKSFKTKSLLPFKVMSSAGALGRRFVDLADDALFLFERGKVVSPSILSRSCIETVSMVFLIHKKMVELIENSKHKNIDDFDEFIMKQLFGSKTNPDVPDAYNVLTAIQHLDKTYQGIEKSYYSLSEIAHPNWPGTHGAYTKLDDDHYYLSFKEGKISPMQGLFLLSGSTKLMQYYWHSIVDELNKLICLCQEADTAV
;
A
#
# COMPACT_ATOMS: atom_id res chain seq x y z
N MET A 1 -13.42 7.08 -26.62
CA MET A 1 -12.06 7.60 -26.39
C MET A 1 -11.99 8.11 -24.95
N THR A 2 -11.30 7.44 -24.03
CA THR A 2 -11.11 7.92 -22.66
C THR A 2 -10.22 9.16 -22.71
N LYS A 3 -10.73 10.30 -22.20
CA LYS A 3 -9.98 11.55 -22.09
C LYS A 3 -8.69 11.31 -21.30
N LYS A 4 -7.53 11.64 -21.87
CA LYS A 4 -6.22 11.50 -21.21
C LYS A 4 -6.17 12.51 -20.07
N ARG A 5 -6.01 12.04 -18.81
CA ARG A 5 -5.92 12.91 -17.63
C ARG A 5 -4.67 13.80 -17.71
N THR A 6 -4.80 15.05 -17.31
CA THR A 6 -3.67 15.98 -17.18
C THR A 6 -2.92 15.74 -15.88
N LYS A 7 -1.73 16.34 -15.76
CA LYS A 7 -0.92 16.26 -14.53
C LYS A 7 -1.63 16.96 -13.36
N GLU A 8 -2.26 18.10 -13.63
CA GLU A 8 -3.00 18.89 -12.66
C GLU A 8 -4.24 18.14 -12.14
N GLU A 9 -4.99 17.48 -13.03
CA GLU A 9 -6.13 16.64 -12.65
C GLU A 9 -5.68 15.50 -11.75
N LEU A 10 -4.52 14.87 -12.01
CA LEU A 10 -3.97 13.83 -11.15
C LEU A 10 -3.53 14.35 -9.78
N PHE A 11 -2.91 15.52 -9.71
CA PHE A 11 -2.52 16.12 -8.43
C PHE A 11 -3.73 16.38 -7.52
N ILE A 12 -4.80 16.94 -8.08
CA ILE A 12 -6.04 17.19 -7.33
C ILE A 12 -6.65 15.86 -6.86
N GLU A 13 -6.76 14.88 -7.76
CA GLU A 13 -7.34 13.57 -7.46
C GLU A 13 -6.57 12.87 -6.33
N ILE A 14 -5.23 12.83 -6.40
CA ILE A 14 -4.38 12.19 -5.40
C ILE A 14 -4.51 12.90 -4.05
N ARG A 15 -4.45 14.23 -4.03
CA ARG A 15 -4.57 15.03 -2.80
C ARG A 15 -5.90 14.78 -2.11
N THR A 16 -7.00 14.85 -2.86
CA THR A 16 -8.34 14.56 -2.31
C THR A 16 -8.40 13.17 -1.70
N ALA A 17 -7.89 12.15 -2.41
CA ALA A 17 -7.90 10.77 -1.90
C ALA A 17 -7.03 10.61 -0.63
N ILE A 18 -5.86 11.26 -0.56
CA ILE A 18 -5.00 11.27 0.65
C ILE A 18 -5.75 11.89 1.84
N ASP A 19 -6.41 13.03 1.64
CA ASP A 19 -7.15 13.73 2.70
C ASP A 19 -8.34 12.91 3.19
N GLU A 20 -9.06 12.23 2.30
CA GLU A 20 -10.16 11.33 2.64
C GLU A 20 -9.66 10.10 3.42
N ILE A 21 -8.54 9.47 3.00
CA ILE A 21 -7.94 8.37 3.75
C ILE A 21 -7.53 8.86 5.15
N ARG A 22 -6.83 9.99 5.24
CA ARG A 22 -6.37 10.59 6.51
C ARG A 22 -7.53 10.84 7.47
N ALA A 23 -8.62 11.41 6.97
CA ALA A 23 -9.84 11.69 7.76
C ALA A 23 -10.54 10.42 8.24
N GLY A 24 -10.45 9.31 7.49
CA GLY A 24 -11.04 8.03 7.85
C GLY A 24 -10.23 7.20 8.84
N LEU A 25 -8.94 7.56 9.09
CA LEU A 25 -8.07 6.80 9.99
C LEU A 25 -8.34 7.18 11.47
N PRO A 26 -8.52 6.19 12.38
CA PRO A 26 -8.74 6.48 13.78
C PRO A 26 -7.50 7.05 14.46
N ASP A 27 -7.66 7.98 15.40
CA ASP A 27 -6.56 8.48 16.23
C ASP A 27 -6.15 7.48 17.31
N SER A 28 -7.08 6.65 17.76
CA SER A 28 -6.83 5.60 18.75
C SER A 28 -7.83 4.47 18.60
N ILE A 29 -7.43 3.28 19.06
CA ILE A 29 -8.27 2.08 19.06
C ILE A 29 -8.23 1.48 20.47
N ASN A 30 -9.41 1.17 21.03
CA ASN A 30 -9.51 0.49 22.31
C ASN A 30 -9.96 -0.97 22.11
N ALA A 31 -9.14 -1.93 22.53
CA ALA A 31 -9.44 -3.37 22.41
C ALA A 31 -10.78 -3.74 23.08
N LYS A 32 -11.12 -3.11 24.20
CA LYS A 32 -12.38 -3.39 24.94
C LYS A 32 -13.63 -2.97 24.16
N SER A 33 -13.52 -2.07 23.20
CA SER A 33 -14.67 -1.62 22.39
C SER A 33 -15.24 -2.74 21.49
N PHE A 34 -14.43 -3.75 21.14
CA PHE A 34 -14.87 -4.87 20.30
C PHE A 34 -15.69 -5.93 21.02
N LYS A 35 -15.70 -5.94 22.37
CA LYS A 35 -16.52 -6.85 23.21
C LYS A 35 -16.37 -8.33 22.85
N THR A 36 -15.15 -8.76 22.52
CA THR A 36 -14.77 -10.15 22.28
C THR A 36 -13.65 -10.57 23.24
N LYS A 37 -13.52 -11.87 23.55
CA LYS A 37 -12.33 -12.40 24.25
C LYS A 37 -11.13 -12.43 23.29
N SER A 38 -11.39 -12.73 22.00
CA SER A 38 -10.38 -12.68 20.96
C SER A 38 -9.91 -11.24 20.69
N LEU A 39 -8.59 -11.05 20.65
CA LEU A 39 -7.99 -9.76 20.25
C LEU A 39 -7.89 -9.59 18.73
N LEU A 40 -8.36 -10.55 17.92
CA LEU A 40 -8.21 -10.52 16.48
C LEU A 40 -8.78 -9.24 15.81
N PRO A 41 -10.02 -8.77 16.11
CA PRO A 41 -10.53 -7.53 15.54
C PRO A 41 -9.66 -6.31 15.89
N PHE A 42 -9.15 -6.24 17.12
CA PHE A 42 -8.23 -5.19 17.55
C PHE A 42 -6.91 -5.26 16.78
N LYS A 43 -6.31 -6.44 16.61
CA LYS A 43 -5.08 -6.65 15.86
C LYS A 43 -5.23 -6.27 14.38
N VAL A 44 -6.35 -6.64 13.75
CA VAL A 44 -6.67 -6.28 12.36
C VAL A 44 -6.72 -4.78 12.19
N MET A 45 -7.50 -4.08 13.04
CA MET A 45 -7.61 -2.63 12.99
C MET A 45 -6.30 -1.92 13.32
N SER A 46 -5.50 -2.46 14.25
CA SER A 46 -4.17 -1.91 14.57
C SER A 46 -3.23 -2.02 13.38
N SER A 47 -3.19 -3.17 12.71
CA SER A 47 -2.34 -3.39 11.53
C SER A 47 -2.78 -2.53 10.35
N ALA A 48 -4.06 -2.55 10.00
CA ALA A 48 -4.62 -1.77 8.91
C ALA A 48 -4.48 -0.25 9.14
N GLY A 49 -4.72 0.21 10.37
CA GLY A 49 -4.57 1.62 10.75
C GLY A 49 -3.12 2.10 10.67
N ALA A 50 -2.16 1.30 11.15
CA ALA A 50 -0.73 1.63 11.05
C ALA A 50 -0.26 1.68 9.58
N LEU A 51 -0.69 0.71 8.76
CA LEU A 51 -0.42 0.72 7.32
C LEU A 51 -1.08 1.92 6.62
N GLY A 52 -2.30 2.30 7.04
CA GLY A 52 -2.98 3.50 6.55
C GLY A 52 -2.21 4.79 6.84
N ARG A 53 -1.72 4.97 8.06
CA ARG A 53 -0.88 6.10 8.44
C ARG A 53 0.42 6.14 7.63
N ARG A 54 1.13 5.01 7.54
CA ARG A 54 2.32 4.88 6.70
C ARG A 54 2.02 5.25 5.24
N PHE A 55 0.88 4.80 4.71
CA PHE A 55 0.49 5.10 3.33
C PHE A 55 0.29 6.59 3.12
N VAL A 56 -0.43 7.26 4.03
CA VAL A 56 -0.69 8.71 3.96
C VAL A 56 0.61 9.50 3.95
N ASP A 57 1.55 9.19 4.85
CA ASP A 57 2.85 9.87 4.92
C ASP A 57 3.64 9.71 3.61
N LEU A 58 3.75 8.48 3.11
CA LEU A 58 4.47 8.19 1.86
C LEU A 58 3.83 8.86 0.63
N ALA A 59 2.50 8.85 0.56
CA ALA A 59 1.76 9.40 -0.57
C ALA A 59 1.80 10.92 -0.60
N ASP A 60 1.71 11.57 0.56
CA ASP A 60 1.80 13.03 0.72
C ASP A 60 3.18 13.55 0.31
N ASP A 61 4.23 12.90 0.82
CA ASP A 61 5.62 13.22 0.44
C ASP A 61 5.88 12.97 -1.05
N ALA A 62 5.36 11.87 -1.61
CA ALA A 62 5.50 11.60 -3.04
C ALA A 62 4.83 12.69 -3.89
N LEU A 63 3.59 13.07 -3.55
CA LEU A 63 2.85 14.11 -4.24
C LEU A 63 3.58 15.45 -4.19
N PHE A 64 4.01 15.87 -3.00
CA PHE A 64 4.79 17.09 -2.79
C PHE A 64 6.06 17.16 -3.64
N LEU A 65 6.78 16.04 -3.76
CA LEU A 65 7.99 15.97 -4.57
C LEU A 65 7.68 15.99 -6.10
N PHE A 66 6.60 15.34 -6.54
CA PHE A 66 6.14 15.43 -7.93
C PHE A 66 5.73 16.85 -8.33
N GLU A 67 5.06 17.58 -7.44
CA GLU A 67 4.70 18.98 -7.66
C GLU A 67 5.93 19.88 -7.86
N ARG A 68 7.05 19.54 -7.22
CA ARG A 68 8.36 20.21 -7.38
C ARG A 68 9.19 19.71 -8.55
N GLY A 69 8.61 18.91 -9.45
CA GLY A 69 9.29 18.41 -10.63
C GLY A 69 10.32 17.31 -10.35
N LYS A 70 10.38 16.75 -9.12
CA LYS A 70 11.25 15.59 -8.84
C LYS A 70 10.67 14.34 -9.49
N VAL A 71 11.54 13.37 -9.83
CA VAL A 71 11.13 12.13 -10.48
C VAL A 71 11.58 10.90 -9.68
N VAL A 72 12.85 10.80 -9.31
CA VAL A 72 13.39 9.60 -8.67
C VAL A 72 12.81 9.40 -7.28
N SER A 73 12.96 10.37 -6.37
CA SER A 73 12.48 10.25 -5.00
C SER A 73 10.98 9.95 -4.89
N PRO A 74 10.08 10.69 -5.60
CA PRO A 74 8.65 10.36 -5.53
C PRO A 74 8.31 9.02 -6.19
N SER A 75 9.08 8.53 -7.16
CA SER A 75 8.90 7.18 -7.72
C SER A 75 9.23 6.09 -6.70
N ILE A 76 10.28 6.28 -5.88
CA ILE A 76 10.62 5.39 -4.77
C ILE A 76 9.48 5.36 -3.75
N LEU A 77 8.95 6.52 -3.36
CA LEU A 77 7.83 6.62 -2.44
C LEU A 77 6.54 5.99 -3.01
N SER A 78 6.25 6.22 -4.29
CA SER A 78 5.10 5.59 -4.98
C SER A 78 5.22 4.06 -5.01
N ARG A 79 6.43 3.52 -5.19
CA ARG A 79 6.70 2.09 -5.06
C ARG A 79 6.37 1.58 -3.66
N SER A 80 6.78 2.32 -2.61
CA SER A 80 6.48 1.96 -1.22
C SER A 80 4.97 2.07 -0.90
N CYS A 81 4.23 2.95 -1.60
CA CYS A 81 2.77 2.97 -1.54
C CYS A 81 2.15 1.69 -2.10
N ILE A 82 2.67 1.14 -3.23
CA ILE A 82 2.22 -0.16 -3.78
C ILE A 82 2.48 -1.28 -2.77
N GLU A 83 3.65 -1.32 -2.15
CA GLU A 83 3.98 -2.28 -1.10
C GLU A 83 2.97 -2.21 0.06
N THR A 84 2.68 -1.02 0.54
CA THR A 84 1.78 -0.78 1.67
C THR A 84 0.34 -1.20 1.34
N VAL A 85 -0.20 -0.78 0.19
CA VAL A 85 -1.57 -1.12 -0.20
C VAL A 85 -1.73 -2.61 -0.48
N SER A 86 -0.69 -3.29 -0.97
CA SER A 86 -0.71 -4.75 -1.17
C SER A 86 -0.87 -5.52 0.15
N MET A 87 -0.30 -5.00 1.24
CA MET A 87 -0.46 -5.58 2.57
C MET A 87 -1.88 -5.36 3.10
N VAL A 88 -2.46 -4.16 2.93
CA VAL A 88 -3.85 -3.87 3.31
C VAL A 88 -4.84 -4.73 2.50
N PHE A 89 -4.60 -4.90 1.20
CA PHE A 89 -5.36 -5.83 0.34
C PHE A 89 -5.36 -7.25 0.91
N LEU A 90 -4.19 -7.77 1.33
CA LEU A 90 -4.12 -9.13 1.88
C LEU A 90 -4.85 -9.27 3.21
N ILE A 91 -4.80 -8.25 4.09
CA ILE A 91 -5.58 -8.23 5.32
C ILE A 91 -7.07 -8.37 4.98
N HIS A 92 -7.57 -7.52 4.09
CA HIS A 92 -8.96 -7.57 3.65
C HIS A 92 -9.33 -8.92 3.03
N LYS A 93 -8.52 -9.41 2.08
CA LYS A 93 -8.77 -10.68 1.39
C LYS A 93 -8.90 -11.85 2.36
N LYS A 94 -7.92 -11.99 3.28
CA LYS A 94 -7.93 -13.08 4.28
C LYS A 94 -9.07 -12.93 5.29
N MET A 95 -9.43 -11.70 5.65
CA MET A 95 -10.57 -11.41 6.52
C MET A 95 -11.89 -11.85 5.87
N VAL A 96 -12.10 -11.52 4.58
CA VAL A 96 -13.29 -11.94 3.83
C VAL A 96 -13.32 -13.46 3.67
N GLU A 97 -12.18 -14.08 3.31
CA GLU A 97 -12.07 -15.54 3.21
C GLU A 97 -12.44 -16.25 4.54
N LEU A 98 -12.04 -15.68 5.68
CA LEU A 98 -12.39 -16.19 7.00
C LEU A 98 -13.89 -16.06 7.28
N ILE A 99 -14.47 -14.86 7.01
CA ILE A 99 -15.89 -14.58 7.26
C ILE A 99 -16.78 -15.48 6.41
N GLU A 100 -16.49 -15.61 5.11
CA GLU A 100 -17.30 -16.38 4.17
C GLU A 100 -17.26 -17.89 4.43
N ASN A 101 -16.11 -18.42 4.84
CA ASN A 101 -15.96 -19.86 5.10
C ASN A 101 -16.48 -20.29 6.46
N SER A 102 -16.80 -19.39 7.38
CA SER A 102 -17.39 -19.64 8.73
C SER A 102 -16.73 -20.78 9.52
N LYS A 103 -15.47 -21.11 9.21
CA LYS A 103 -14.75 -22.23 9.83
C LYS A 103 -13.83 -21.69 10.92
N HIS A 104 -14.17 -21.94 12.18
CA HIS A 104 -13.37 -21.59 13.36
C HIS A 104 -11.89 -22.03 13.26
N LYS A 105 -11.59 -23.06 12.47
CA LYS A 105 -10.22 -23.56 12.23
C LYS A 105 -9.28 -22.56 11.53
N ASN A 106 -9.80 -21.54 10.86
CA ASN A 106 -8.99 -20.56 10.13
C ASN A 106 -8.73 -19.28 10.93
N ILE A 107 -9.29 -19.14 12.14
CA ILE A 107 -9.06 -17.97 13.01
C ILE A 107 -7.59 -17.88 13.41
N ASP A 108 -7.01 -19.01 13.85
CA ASP A 108 -5.62 -19.07 14.30
C ASP A 108 -4.64 -18.75 13.15
N ASP A 109 -4.89 -19.28 11.95
CA ASP A 109 -4.09 -18.99 10.75
C ASP A 109 -4.13 -17.50 10.37
N PHE A 110 -5.32 -16.89 10.52
CA PHE A 110 -5.45 -15.46 10.24
C PHE A 110 -4.83 -14.62 11.36
N ASP A 111 -4.97 -15.01 12.60
CA ASP A 111 -4.30 -14.35 13.74
C ASP A 111 -2.78 -14.42 13.59
N GLU A 112 -2.22 -15.58 13.24
CA GLU A 112 -0.78 -15.72 12.96
C GLU A 112 -0.32 -14.79 11.81
N PHE A 113 -1.11 -14.72 10.73
CA PHE A 113 -0.82 -13.79 9.63
C PHE A 113 -0.80 -12.33 10.12
N ILE A 114 -1.79 -11.91 10.92
CA ILE A 114 -1.85 -10.54 11.46
C ILE A 114 -0.69 -10.28 12.43
N MET A 115 -0.29 -11.28 13.24
CA MET A 115 0.89 -11.15 14.11
C MET A 115 2.17 -10.93 13.31
N LYS A 116 2.35 -11.58 12.16
CA LYS A 116 3.47 -11.32 11.23
C LYS A 116 3.42 -9.91 10.63
N GLN A 117 2.21 -9.35 10.46
CA GLN A 117 2.05 -7.96 10.01
C GLN A 117 2.44 -6.95 11.09
N LEU A 118 2.07 -7.21 12.34
CA LEU A 118 2.28 -6.30 13.47
C LEU A 118 3.73 -6.31 13.97
N PHE A 119 4.34 -7.47 14.03
CA PHE A 119 5.61 -7.67 14.76
C PHE A 119 6.71 -8.27 13.89
N GLY A 120 6.41 -8.68 12.66
CA GLY A 120 7.36 -9.40 11.82
C GLY A 120 8.62 -8.59 11.51
N SER A 121 9.78 -9.24 11.62
CA SER A 121 11.09 -8.69 11.29
C SER A 121 11.91 -9.70 10.49
N LYS A 122 12.79 -9.20 9.61
CA LYS A 122 13.77 -10.03 8.88
C LYS A 122 15.08 -10.22 9.65
N THR A 123 15.31 -9.41 10.67
CA THR A 123 16.61 -9.32 11.35
C THR A 123 16.54 -9.59 12.86
N ASN A 124 15.35 -9.55 13.45
CA ASN A 124 15.15 -9.83 14.87
C ASN A 124 14.61 -11.26 15.06
N PRO A 125 15.41 -12.19 15.63
CA PRO A 125 15.02 -13.59 15.83
C PRO A 125 13.97 -13.79 16.93
N ASP A 126 13.73 -12.78 17.76
CA ASP A 126 12.78 -12.85 18.89
C ASP A 126 11.32 -12.60 18.48
N VAL A 127 11.09 -12.30 17.21
CA VAL A 127 9.76 -12.01 16.65
C VAL A 127 9.51 -12.86 15.39
N PRO A 128 8.26 -13.03 14.94
CA PRO A 128 7.98 -13.77 13.72
C PRO A 128 8.69 -13.19 12.50
N ASP A 129 9.00 -14.02 11.50
CA ASP A 129 9.48 -13.56 10.21
C ASP A 129 8.47 -12.61 9.55
N ALA A 130 8.97 -11.49 9.03
CA ALA A 130 8.14 -10.55 8.30
C ALA A 130 7.52 -11.21 7.05
N TYR A 131 6.26 -10.88 6.78
CA TYR A 131 5.61 -11.32 5.56
C TYR A 131 6.32 -10.77 4.33
N ASN A 132 6.47 -11.61 3.29
CA ASN A 132 7.15 -11.19 2.06
C ASN A 132 6.24 -10.26 1.23
N VAL A 133 6.65 -9.01 1.10
CA VAL A 133 5.90 -7.98 0.37
C VAL A 133 5.73 -8.30 -1.11
N LEU A 134 6.70 -8.98 -1.74
CA LEU A 134 6.56 -9.39 -3.15
C LEU A 134 5.42 -10.39 -3.34
N THR A 135 5.23 -11.30 -2.39
CA THR A 135 4.07 -12.20 -2.39
C THR A 135 2.75 -11.42 -2.27
N ALA A 136 2.72 -10.35 -1.46
CA ALA A 136 1.54 -9.48 -1.36
C ALA A 136 1.23 -8.78 -2.70
N ILE A 137 2.26 -8.25 -3.36
CA ILE A 137 2.14 -7.60 -4.67
C ILE A 137 1.63 -8.59 -5.72
N GLN A 138 2.16 -9.82 -5.75
CA GLN A 138 1.69 -10.88 -6.65
C GLN A 138 0.22 -11.25 -6.42
N HIS A 139 -0.23 -11.27 -5.17
CA HIS A 139 -1.65 -11.46 -4.86
C HIS A 139 -2.51 -10.29 -5.36
N LEU A 140 -2.05 -9.06 -5.21
CA LEU A 140 -2.74 -7.88 -5.71
C LEU A 140 -2.78 -7.87 -7.25
N ASP A 141 -1.69 -8.28 -7.91
CA ASP A 141 -1.60 -8.36 -9.39
C ASP A 141 -2.58 -9.36 -10.00
N LYS A 142 -2.88 -10.46 -9.31
CA LYS A 142 -3.92 -11.41 -9.74
C LYS A 142 -5.31 -10.77 -9.86
N THR A 143 -5.58 -9.74 -9.06
CA THR A 143 -6.85 -8.99 -9.06
C THR A 143 -6.78 -7.78 -9.98
N TYR A 144 -5.64 -7.08 -9.99
CA TYR A 144 -5.40 -5.86 -10.76
C TYR A 144 -4.15 -6.04 -11.62
N GLN A 145 -4.31 -6.64 -12.79
CA GLN A 145 -3.23 -7.00 -13.69
C GLN A 145 -2.34 -5.80 -14.05
N GLY A 146 -1.03 -6.01 -13.98
CA GLY A 146 0.00 -5.03 -14.32
C GLY A 146 0.59 -4.28 -13.13
N ILE A 147 0.13 -4.52 -11.91
CA ILE A 147 0.69 -3.93 -10.66
C ILE A 147 2.13 -4.40 -10.45
N GLU A 148 2.39 -5.71 -10.57
CA GLU A 148 3.74 -6.27 -10.38
C GLU A 148 4.73 -5.70 -11.42
N LYS A 149 4.33 -5.63 -12.69
CA LYS A 149 5.12 -5.01 -13.75
C LYS A 149 5.43 -3.53 -13.43
N SER A 150 4.43 -2.82 -12.95
CA SER A 150 4.55 -1.41 -12.57
C SER A 150 5.48 -1.21 -11.38
N TYR A 151 5.39 -2.09 -10.39
CA TYR A 151 6.30 -2.12 -9.24
C TYR A 151 7.76 -2.31 -9.67
N TYR A 152 8.05 -3.28 -10.56
CA TYR A 152 9.39 -3.48 -11.07
C TYR A 152 9.89 -2.29 -11.89
N SER A 153 9.03 -1.64 -12.66
CA SER A 153 9.40 -0.43 -13.40
C SER A 153 9.83 0.72 -12.47
N LEU A 154 9.13 0.92 -11.33
CA LEU A 154 9.56 1.89 -10.32
C LEU A 154 10.83 1.43 -9.59
N SER A 155 11.03 0.12 -9.41
CA SER A 155 12.24 -0.43 -8.82
C SER A 155 13.48 -0.11 -9.68
N GLU A 156 13.37 -0.16 -11.01
CA GLU A 156 14.44 0.26 -11.92
C GLU A 156 14.84 1.73 -11.73
N ILE A 157 13.86 2.61 -11.46
CA ILE A 157 14.13 4.02 -11.15
C ILE A 157 14.77 4.18 -9.77
N ALA A 158 14.42 3.31 -8.81
CA ALA A 158 14.95 3.35 -7.45
C ALA A 158 16.42 2.90 -7.35
N HIS A 159 16.87 2.05 -8.27
CA HIS A 159 18.25 1.59 -8.31
C HIS A 159 19.18 2.59 -9.03
N PRO A 160 20.47 2.68 -8.66
CA PRO A 160 21.44 3.55 -9.33
C PRO A 160 21.91 2.97 -10.68
N ASN A 161 20.99 2.44 -11.46
CA ASN A 161 21.18 1.97 -12.83
C ASN A 161 20.81 3.07 -13.84
N TRP A 162 20.77 2.75 -15.15
CA TRP A 162 20.50 3.75 -16.18
C TRP A 162 19.21 4.54 -15.95
N PRO A 163 18.03 3.94 -15.64
CA PRO A 163 16.82 4.73 -15.42
C PRO A 163 16.92 5.67 -14.20
N GLY A 164 17.49 5.19 -13.09
CA GLY A 164 17.61 5.98 -11.85
C GLY A 164 18.71 7.05 -11.88
N THR A 165 19.60 7.01 -12.88
CA THR A 165 20.75 7.91 -13.01
C THR A 165 20.73 8.68 -14.32
N HIS A 166 21.33 8.16 -15.37
CA HIS A 166 21.44 8.84 -16.66
C HIS A 166 20.07 9.21 -17.26
N GLY A 167 19.12 8.29 -17.22
CA GLY A 167 17.76 8.54 -17.71
C GLY A 167 17.05 9.66 -16.97
N ALA A 168 17.30 9.82 -15.67
CA ALA A 168 16.66 10.83 -14.82
C ALA A 168 17.38 12.19 -14.83
N TYR A 169 18.72 12.21 -14.97
CA TYR A 169 19.52 13.42 -14.69
C TYR A 169 20.39 13.88 -15.86
N THR A 170 20.37 13.20 -17.01
CA THR A 170 21.21 13.60 -18.15
C THR A 170 20.43 13.66 -19.45
N LYS A 171 20.93 14.49 -20.35
CA LYS A 171 20.47 14.59 -21.74
C LYS A 171 21.71 14.54 -22.64
N LEU A 172 21.76 13.51 -23.50
CA LEU A 172 22.80 13.37 -24.53
C LEU A 172 22.35 14.14 -25.79
N ASP A 173 23.26 14.92 -26.34
CA ASP A 173 23.20 15.45 -27.70
C ASP A 173 24.10 14.53 -28.56
N ASP A 174 23.47 13.67 -29.35
CA ASP A 174 24.17 12.64 -30.13
C ASP A 174 25.01 13.25 -31.27
N ASP A 175 24.59 14.40 -31.82
CA ASP A 175 25.26 15.07 -32.95
C ASP A 175 26.58 15.70 -32.53
N HIS A 176 26.68 16.12 -31.26
CA HIS A 176 27.86 16.82 -30.74
C HIS A 176 28.60 16.04 -29.65
N TYR A 177 28.20 14.80 -29.35
CA TYR A 177 28.72 14.00 -28.24
C TYR A 177 28.75 14.77 -26.90
N TYR A 178 27.74 15.63 -26.70
CA TYR A 178 27.66 16.51 -25.53
C TYR A 178 26.62 15.98 -24.53
N LEU A 179 27.08 15.72 -23.31
CA LEU A 179 26.24 15.28 -22.20
C LEU A 179 25.95 16.47 -21.27
N SER A 180 24.69 16.85 -21.13
CA SER A 180 24.29 17.86 -20.16
C SER A 180 23.66 17.20 -18.93
N PHE A 181 24.04 17.68 -17.74
CA PHE A 181 23.42 17.30 -16.47
C PHE A 181 22.22 18.19 -16.20
N LYS A 182 21.08 17.82 -16.75
CA LYS A 182 19.79 18.51 -16.64
C LYS A 182 18.70 17.48 -16.39
N GLU A 183 17.45 17.93 -16.35
CA GLU A 183 16.30 17.02 -16.31
C GLU A 183 16.37 16.01 -17.46
N GLY A 184 16.36 14.73 -17.10
CA GLY A 184 16.42 13.63 -18.04
C GLY A 184 15.11 13.40 -18.79
N LYS A 185 15.05 12.28 -19.53
CA LYS A 185 13.88 11.92 -20.36
C LYS A 185 12.79 11.15 -19.59
N ILE A 186 13.03 10.77 -18.31
CA ILE A 186 12.03 10.02 -17.55
C ILE A 186 10.85 10.90 -17.18
N SER A 187 9.68 10.47 -17.63
CA SER A 187 8.43 11.18 -17.33
C SER A 187 7.96 10.89 -15.90
N PRO A 188 7.53 11.90 -15.12
CA PRO A 188 6.90 11.68 -13.82
C PRO A 188 5.53 11.01 -13.93
N MET A 189 4.93 10.96 -15.11
CA MET A 189 3.56 10.49 -15.31
C MET A 189 3.35 9.05 -14.88
N GLN A 190 4.34 8.17 -15.08
CA GLN A 190 4.23 6.78 -14.64
C GLN A 190 4.10 6.68 -13.12
N GLY A 191 4.98 7.36 -12.38
CA GLY A 191 4.92 7.39 -10.91
C GLY A 191 3.61 8.01 -10.40
N LEU A 192 3.14 9.09 -11.05
CA LEU A 192 1.87 9.74 -10.72
C LEU A 192 0.66 8.83 -10.95
N PHE A 193 0.61 8.11 -12.08
CA PHE A 193 -0.48 7.16 -12.33
C PHE A 193 -0.51 6.03 -11.31
N LEU A 194 0.67 5.55 -10.92
CA LEU A 194 0.78 4.49 -9.91
C LEU A 194 0.42 4.98 -8.51
N LEU A 195 0.82 6.20 -8.16
CA LEU A 195 0.40 6.84 -6.92
C LEU A 195 -1.12 7.03 -6.88
N SER A 196 -1.73 7.57 -7.95
CA SER A 196 -3.19 7.70 -8.07
C SER A 196 -3.91 6.35 -7.98
N GLY A 197 -3.40 5.31 -8.63
CA GLY A 197 -3.95 3.97 -8.50
C GLY A 197 -3.86 3.43 -7.08
N SER A 198 -2.70 3.61 -6.43
CA SER A 198 -2.47 3.15 -5.05
C SER A 198 -3.35 3.89 -4.03
N THR A 199 -3.59 5.21 -4.19
CA THR A 199 -4.49 5.96 -3.31
C THR A 199 -5.93 5.46 -3.41
N LYS A 200 -6.43 5.16 -4.61
CA LYS A 200 -7.78 4.60 -4.80
C LYS A 200 -7.93 3.21 -4.20
N LEU A 201 -6.92 2.36 -4.40
CA LEU A 201 -6.92 1.01 -3.81
C LEU A 201 -6.85 1.09 -2.29
N MET A 202 -6.03 1.97 -1.72
CA MET A 202 -5.93 2.17 -0.28
C MET A 202 -7.27 2.64 0.31
N GLN A 203 -7.91 3.63 -0.31
CA GLN A 203 -9.22 4.13 0.09
C GLN A 203 -10.27 3.00 0.06
N TYR A 204 -10.33 2.26 -1.04
CA TYR A 204 -11.27 1.15 -1.20
C TYR A 204 -11.07 0.07 -0.13
N TYR A 205 -9.85 -0.43 0.07
CA TYR A 205 -9.60 -1.53 1.00
C TYR A 205 -9.68 -1.10 2.46
N TRP A 206 -9.33 0.15 2.78
CA TRP A 206 -9.57 0.70 4.11
C TRP A 206 -11.06 0.67 4.48
N HIS A 207 -11.92 1.23 3.62
CA HIS A 207 -13.37 1.23 3.84
C HIS A 207 -13.91 -0.20 3.91
N SER A 208 -13.48 -1.07 3.01
CA SER A 208 -13.93 -2.47 3.01
C SER A 208 -13.58 -3.22 4.30
N ILE A 209 -12.38 -2.99 4.88
CA ILE A 209 -12.01 -3.56 6.18
C ILE A 209 -12.94 -3.04 7.28
N VAL A 210 -13.23 -1.74 7.30
CA VAL A 210 -14.12 -1.14 8.30
C VAL A 210 -15.55 -1.68 8.17
N ASP A 211 -16.06 -1.81 6.96
CA ASP A 211 -17.41 -2.33 6.68
C ASP A 211 -17.57 -3.81 7.11
N GLU A 212 -16.54 -4.63 6.88
CA GLU A 212 -16.53 -6.06 7.24
C GLU A 212 -16.21 -6.31 8.72
N LEU A 213 -15.76 -5.29 9.47
CA LEU A 213 -15.29 -5.44 10.85
C LEU A 213 -16.34 -6.03 11.78
N ASN A 214 -17.59 -5.60 11.66
CA ASN A 214 -18.68 -6.11 12.50
C ASN A 214 -18.92 -7.61 12.28
N LYS A 215 -18.79 -8.12 11.05
CA LYS A 215 -18.90 -9.55 10.76
C LYS A 215 -17.77 -10.34 11.40
N LEU A 216 -16.54 -9.81 11.37
CA LEU A 216 -15.40 -10.42 12.06
C LEU A 216 -15.61 -10.46 13.58
N ILE A 217 -16.15 -9.39 14.17
CA ILE A 217 -16.48 -9.34 15.61
C ILE A 217 -17.51 -10.42 15.95
N CYS A 218 -18.60 -10.53 15.18
CA CYS A 218 -19.62 -11.58 15.40
C CYS A 218 -19.02 -12.98 15.33
N LEU A 219 -18.20 -13.26 14.33
CA LEU A 219 -17.49 -14.55 14.19
C LEU A 219 -16.63 -14.87 15.41
N CYS A 220 -15.90 -13.89 15.94
CA CYS A 220 -15.09 -14.07 17.14
C CYS A 220 -15.97 -14.32 18.39
N GLN A 221 -17.10 -13.64 18.52
CA GLN A 221 -18.06 -13.84 19.63
C GLN A 221 -18.68 -15.24 19.60
N GLU A 222 -19.04 -15.75 18.41
CA GLU A 222 -19.52 -17.11 18.23
C GLU A 222 -18.47 -18.14 18.65
N ALA A 223 -17.21 -17.96 18.27
CA ALA A 223 -16.11 -18.80 18.70
C ALA A 223 -15.89 -18.76 20.23
N ASP A 224 -16.04 -17.58 20.86
CA ASP A 224 -15.92 -17.40 22.31
C ASP A 224 -16.99 -18.17 23.12
N THR A 225 -18.16 -18.46 22.49
CA THR A 225 -19.28 -19.17 23.13
C THR A 225 -19.26 -20.68 22.89
N ALA A 226 -18.50 -21.14 21.89
CA ALA A 226 -18.40 -22.55 21.52
C ALA A 226 -17.36 -23.32 22.36
N VAL A 227 -16.59 -22.65 23.22
CA VAL A 227 -15.60 -23.18 24.18
C VAL A 227 -16.13 -23.03 25.59
#